data_655bdecf1ac58c06d2be30d7b6e02c67
#
_entry.id   655bdecf1ac58c06d2be30d7b6e02c67
#
_cell.length_a   1.000
_cell.length_b   1.000
_cell.length_c   1.000
_cell.angle_alpha   90.00
_cell.angle_beta   90.00
_cell.angle_gamma   90.00
#
_symmetry.space_group_name_H-M   'P 1'
#
loop_
_entity.id
_entity.type
_entity.pdbx_description
1 polymer ?
#
loop_
_entity_poly.entity_id
_entity_poly.type
_entity_poly.pdbx_seq_one_letter_code
_entity_poly.pdbx_strand_id
1 'polypeptide(L)'
;MKRIAVIVVIMAAVLLISLFSQTFTYVGSAKCAICHKTETQGQQYPIWQKSKHSQSLAALSSPEAAPKAQAAGVQNPAESPQCLKCHAPLFEKAPELKPEGVTCEVCHGPGSEYKKLSIMKDKALAKQNGLILYESPDAAKKHCLTCHENAHGMSFDYAAAWDKIKHNKPAAQ
;
A
#
# COMPACT_ATOMS: atom_id res chain seq x y z
N MET A 1 -47.06 13.07 -18.64
CA MET A 1 -46.39 11.90 -19.18
C MET A 1 -44.90 12.18 -19.55
N LYS A 2 -44.57 13.22 -20.31
CA LYS A 2 -43.15 13.54 -20.70
C LYS A 2 -42.23 13.75 -19.50
N ARG A 3 -42.66 14.43 -18.43
CA ARG A 3 -41.85 14.68 -17.22
C ARG A 3 -41.52 13.39 -16.43
N ILE A 4 -42.46 12.45 -16.37
CA ILE A 4 -42.29 11.15 -15.69
C ILE A 4 -41.27 10.29 -16.49
N ALA A 5 -41.41 10.29 -17.82
CA ALA A 5 -40.46 9.53 -18.67
C ALA A 5 -39.00 10.03 -18.53
N VAL A 6 -38.80 11.36 -18.44
CA VAL A 6 -37.48 11.95 -18.23
C VAL A 6 -36.91 11.54 -16.86
N ILE A 7 -37.70 11.57 -15.79
CA ILE A 7 -37.24 11.19 -14.45
C ILE A 7 -36.87 9.70 -14.41
N VAL A 8 -37.64 8.82 -15.05
CA VAL A 8 -37.35 7.38 -15.11
C VAL A 8 -36.04 7.13 -15.87
N VAL A 9 -35.79 7.84 -16.98
CA VAL A 9 -34.54 7.71 -17.75
C VAL A 9 -33.33 8.19 -16.95
N ILE A 10 -33.45 9.30 -16.21
CA ILE A 10 -32.37 9.81 -15.36
C ILE A 10 -32.11 8.83 -14.20
N MET A 11 -33.13 8.30 -13.55
CA MET A 11 -32.95 7.30 -12.49
C MET A 11 -32.30 6.02 -13.01
N ALA A 12 -32.70 5.52 -14.19
CA ALA A 12 -32.08 4.35 -14.82
C ALA A 12 -30.61 4.61 -15.18
N ALA A 13 -30.27 5.79 -15.69
CA ALA A 13 -28.90 6.18 -15.98
C ALA A 13 -28.02 6.26 -14.73
N VAL A 14 -28.55 6.80 -13.62
CA VAL A 14 -27.84 6.85 -12.33
C VAL A 14 -27.62 5.45 -11.75
N LEU A 15 -28.59 4.54 -11.87
CA LEU A 15 -28.42 3.14 -11.44
C LEU A 15 -27.35 2.40 -12.26
N LEU A 16 -27.24 2.66 -13.56
CA LEU A 16 -26.25 2.03 -14.43
C LEU A 16 -24.82 2.49 -14.11
N ILE A 17 -24.60 3.75 -13.71
CA ILE A 17 -23.30 4.27 -13.31
C ILE A 17 -22.81 3.60 -12.02
N SER A 18 -23.69 3.23 -11.11
CA SER A 18 -23.33 2.56 -9.85
C SER A 18 -22.83 1.12 -10.02
N LEU A 19 -23.08 0.47 -11.16
CA LEU A 19 -22.70 -0.92 -11.42
C LEU A 19 -21.25 -1.10 -11.91
N PHE A 20 -20.49 -0.03 -12.16
CA PHE A 20 -19.12 -0.08 -12.67
C PHE A 20 -18.05 0.39 -11.70
N SER A 21 -18.34 0.48 -10.42
CA SER A 21 -17.28 0.69 -9.43
C SER A 21 -16.45 -0.60 -9.31
N GLN A 22 -15.35 -0.71 -10.05
CA GLN A 22 -14.41 -1.81 -9.87
C GLN A 22 -13.79 -1.69 -8.47
N THR A 23 -14.11 -2.64 -7.60
CA THR A 23 -13.49 -2.74 -6.27
C THR A 23 -12.25 -3.61 -6.40
N PHE A 24 -11.08 -2.99 -6.32
CA PHE A 24 -9.81 -3.71 -6.25
C PHE A 24 -9.56 -4.20 -4.83
N THR A 25 -9.01 -5.42 -4.69
CA THR A 25 -8.72 -6.02 -3.39
C THR A 25 -7.20 -6.23 -3.22
N TYR A 26 -6.78 -6.29 -1.96
CA TYR A 26 -5.39 -6.57 -1.60
C TYR A 26 -5.15 -8.08 -1.65
N VAL A 27 -3.94 -8.48 -2.04
CA VAL A 27 -3.62 -9.89 -2.33
C VAL A 27 -2.38 -10.41 -1.61
N GLY A 28 -1.64 -9.53 -0.93
CA GLY A 28 -0.44 -9.84 -0.18
C GLY A 28 0.84 -9.89 -1.01
N SER A 29 1.95 -9.59 -0.34
CA SER A 29 3.27 -9.44 -0.96
C SER A 29 3.79 -10.74 -1.60
N ALA A 30 3.36 -11.91 -1.10
CA ALA A 30 3.72 -13.21 -1.68
C ALA A 30 3.24 -13.36 -3.15
N LYS A 31 2.13 -12.71 -3.52
CA LYS A 31 1.66 -12.71 -4.92
C LYS A 31 2.54 -11.85 -5.82
N CYS A 32 3.18 -10.83 -5.29
CA CYS A 32 4.13 -10.00 -6.02
C CYS A 32 5.46 -10.75 -6.24
N ALA A 33 5.87 -11.57 -5.27
CA ALA A 33 7.09 -12.36 -5.33
C ALA A 33 7.17 -13.29 -6.55
N ILE A 34 6.04 -13.73 -7.10
CA ILE A 34 5.99 -14.64 -8.25
C ILE A 34 6.81 -14.07 -9.42
N CYS A 35 6.74 -12.75 -9.66
CA CYS A 35 7.46 -12.07 -10.73
C CYS A 35 8.60 -11.19 -10.20
N HIS A 36 8.50 -10.61 -9.01
CA HIS A 36 9.39 -9.56 -8.51
C HIS A 36 10.52 -10.06 -7.59
N LYS A 37 10.90 -11.34 -7.67
CA LYS A 37 11.98 -11.93 -6.85
C LYS A 37 13.31 -12.10 -7.59
N THR A 38 13.33 -12.02 -8.92
CA THR A 38 14.53 -12.29 -9.73
C THR A 38 15.38 -11.05 -9.94
N GLU A 39 16.67 -11.24 -10.21
CA GLU A 39 17.61 -10.15 -10.53
C GLU A 39 17.19 -9.38 -11.78
N THR A 40 16.75 -10.10 -12.81
CA THR A 40 16.26 -9.51 -14.05
C THR A 40 15.05 -8.61 -13.86
N GLN A 41 14.29 -8.78 -12.80
CA GLN A 41 13.17 -7.91 -12.43
C GLN A 41 13.55 -6.85 -11.39
N GLY A 42 14.74 -6.91 -10.79
CA GLY A 42 15.23 -5.93 -9.81
C GLY A 42 15.04 -6.31 -8.35
N GLN A 43 14.74 -7.58 -8.06
CA GLN A 43 14.67 -8.14 -6.69
C GLN A 43 13.77 -7.35 -5.72
N GLN A 44 12.67 -6.75 -6.19
CA GLN A 44 11.81 -5.89 -5.37
C GLN A 44 11.32 -6.60 -4.11
N TYR A 45 10.86 -7.85 -4.24
CA TYR A 45 10.39 -8.64 -3.10
C TYR A 45 11.50 -8.95 -2.10
N PRO A 46 12.70 -9.45 -2.46
CA PRO A 46 13.82 -9.63 -1.52
C PRO A 46 14.27 -8.33 -0.84
N ILE A 47 14.25 -7.19 -1.53
CA ILE A 47 14.58 -5.87 -0.94
C ILE A 47 13.53 -5.52 0.14
N TRP A 48 12.24 -5.62 -0.19
CA TRP A 48 11.17 -5.39 0.76
C TRP A 48 11.27 -6.35 1.96
N GLN A 49 11.47 -7.64 1.72
CA GLN A 49 11.53 -8.67 2.77
C GLN A 49 12.64 -8.41 3.80
N LYS A 50 13.74 -7.80 3.37
CA LYS A 50 14.85 -7.41 4.26
C LYS A 50 14.65 -6.03 4.91
N SER A 51 13.65 -5.28 4.50
CA SER A 51 13.40 -3.93 4.99
C SER A 51 12.70 -3.94 6.35
N LYS A 52 12.77 -2.81 7.06
CA LYS A 52 12.01 -2.61 8.30
C LYS A 52 10.50 -2.53 8.06
N HIS A 53 10.05 -2.29 6.84
CA HIS A 53 8.64 -2.27 6.48
C HIS A 53 7.99 -3.64 6.63
N SER A 54 8.62 -4.71 6.14
CA SER A 54 8.11 -6.08 6.32
C SER A 54 8.12 -6.55 7.78
N GLN A 55 8.90 -5.90 8.64
CA GLN A 55 9.05 -6.22 10.06
C GLN A 55 8.28 -5.25 10.97
N SER A 56 7.53 -4.33 10.40
CA SER A 56 6.94 -3.20 11.13
C SER A 56 5.91 -3.64 12.18
N LEU A 57 5.09 -4.67 11.92
CA LEU A 57 4.19 -5.22 12.93
C LEU A 57 4.97 -5.88 14.07
N ALA A 58 5.98 -6.70 13.75
CA ALA A 58 6.80 -7.39 14.75
C ALA A 58 7.52 -6.40 15.69
N ALA A 59 7.90 -5.22 15.16
CA ALA A 59 8.50 -4.17 15.96
C ALA A 59 7.61 -3.68 17.11
N LEU A 60 6.29 -3.81 17.00
CA LEU A 60 5.35 -3.44 18.07
C LEU A 60 5.41 -4.37 19.30
N SER A 61 5.96 -5.56 19.13
CA SER A 61 6.16 -6.54 20.21
C SER A 61 7.60 -6.56 20.73
N SER A 62 8.46 -5.66 20.25
CA SER A 62 9.85 -5.59 20.71
C SER A 62 9.96 -4.86 22.05
N PRO A 63 11.04 -5.09 22.84
CA PRO A 63 11.27 -4.35 24.07
C PRO A 63 11.32 -2.82 23.89
N GLU A 64 11.78 -2.35 22.73
CA GLU A 64 11.87 -0.93 22.40
C GLU A 64 10.50 -0.29 22.14
N ALA A 65 9.47 -1.09 21.89
CA ALA A 65 8.11 -0.59 21.72
C ALA A 65 7.45 -0.23 23.06
N ALA A 66 7.80 -0.91 24.14
CA ALA A 66 7.15 -0.73 25.43
C ALA A 66 7.13 0.72 25.95
N PRO A 67 8.24 1.46 26.02
CA PRO A 67 8.23 2.84 26.50
C PRO A 67 7.43 3.78 25.57
N LYS A 68 7.40 3.52 24.27
CA LYS A 68 6.64 4.31 23.31
C LYS A 68 5.14 4.04 23.43
N ALA A 69 4.76 2.78 23.64
CA ALA A 69 3.39 2.38 23.89
C ALA A 69 2.85 2.99 25.19
N GLN A 70 3.66 2.95 26.25
CA GLN A 70 3.33 3.57 27.55
C GLN A 70 3.14 5.08 27.41
N ALA A 71 4.05 5.77 26.73
CA ALA A 71 3.94 7.21 26.48
C ALA A 71 2.69 7.58 25.67
N ALA A 72 2.23 6.69 24.79
CA ALA A 72 1.01 6.84 24.00
C ALA A 72 -0.26 6.37 24.72
N GLY A 73 -0.17 5.84 25.96
CA GLY A 73 -1.30 5.28 26.71
C GLY A 73 -1.85 3.98 26.12
N VAL A 74 -1.03 3.24 25.35
CA VAL A 74 -1.42 2.02 24.65
C VAL A 74 -0.90 0.79 25.39
N GLN A 75 -1.79 -0.11 25.82
CA GLN A 75 -1.41 -1.34 26.50
C GLN A 75 -0.94 -2.44 25.55
N ASN A 76 -1.64 -2.63 24.43
CA ASN A 76 -1.30 -3.62 23.42
C ASN A 76 -1.07 -2.94 22.05
N PRO A 77 0.17 -2.52 21.73
CA PRO A 77 0.44 -1.80 20.50
C PRO A 77 0.18 -2.62 19.23
N ALA A 78 0.34 -3.95 19.28
CA ALA A 78 0.10 -4.83 18.14
C ALA A 78 -1.39 -5.01 17.80
N GLU A 79 -2.30 -4.55 18.67
CA GLU A 79 -3.74 -4.57 18.42
C GLU A 79 -4.36 -3.17 18.39
N SER A 80 -3.58 -2.14 18.70
CA SER A 80 -4.05 -0.77 18.74
C SER A 80 -4.13 -0.14 17.35
N PRO A 81 -5.31 0.35 16.90
CA PRO A 81 -5.44 1.09 15.64
C PRO A 81 -4.50 2.29 15.56
N GLN A 82 -4.20 2.92 16.69
CA GLN A 82 -3.27 4.05 16.78
C GLN A 82 -1.86 3.67 16.30
N CYS A 83 -1.41 2.44 16.57
CA CYS A 83 -0.11 1.93 16.12
C CYS A 83 -0.22 1.28 14.73
N LEU A 84 -1.28 0.49 14.53
CA LEU A 84 -1.47 -0.29 13.30
C LEU A 84 -1.62 0.57 12.05
N LYS A 85 -2.16 1.80 12.16
CA LYS A 85 -2.28 2.72 11.01
C LYS A 85 -0.96 2.99 10.28
N CYS A 86 0.20 2.81 10.96
CA CYS A 86 1.52 2.94 10.39
C CYS A 86 2.26 1.60 10.31
N HIS A 87 2.08 0.72 11.29
CA HIS A 87 2.83 -0.53 11.40
C HIS A 87 2.20 -1.71 10.66
N ALA A 88 0.92 -1.64 10.32
CA ALA A 88 0.19 -2.59 9.46
C ALA A 88 -0.99 -1.87 8.78
N PRO A 89 -0.75 -0.90 7.86
CA PRO A 89 -1.77 0.06 7.39
C PRO A 89 -3.00 -0.56 6.72
N LEU A 90 -2.91 -1.82 6.32
CA LEU A 90 -4.03 -2.54 5.69
C LEU A 90 -4.88 -3.33 6.70
N PHE A 91 -4.64 -3.19 8.02
CA PHE A 91 -5.28 -4.02 9.04
C PHE A 91 -6.82 -3.99 9.04
N GLU A 92 -7.44 -2.90 8.58
CA GLU A 92 -8.91 -2.80 8.42
C GLU A 92 -9.40 -3.27 7.06
N LYS A 93 -8.60 -3.06 6.00
CA LYS A 93 -8.99 -3.34 4.61
C LYS A 93 -8.71 -4.78 4.18
N ALA A 94 -7.68 -5.39 4.76
CA ALA A 94 -7.22 -6.74 4.50
C ALA A 94 -6.59 -7.30 5.79
N PRO A 95 -7.39 -7.63 6.82
CA PRO A 95 -6.89 -8.04 8.14
C PRO A 95 -6.00 -9.29 8.08
N GLU A 96 -6.20 -10.17 7.09
CA GLU A 96 -5.36 -11.33 6.83
C GLU A 96 -3.91 -10.96 6.45
N LEU A 97 -3.68 -9.75 5.94
CA LEU A 97 -2.35 -9.24 5.59
C LEU A 97 -1.67 -8.49 6.73
N LYS A 98 -2.32 -8.32 7.88
CA LYS A 98 -1.74 -7.66 9.06
C LYS A 98 -0.35 -8.20 9.42
N PRO A 99 -0.08 -9.52 9.38
CA PRO A 99 1.24 -10.07 9.70
C PRO A 99 2.38 -9.60 8.78
N GLU A 100 2.07 -9.15 7.58
CA GLU A 100 3.08 -8.65 6.63
C GLU A 100 3.58 -7.22 6.95
N GLY A 101 2.97 -6.53 7.92
CA GLY A 101 3.31 -5.16 8.26
C GLY A 101 2.99 -4.16 7.15
N VAL A 102 3.98 -3.36 6.72
CA VAL A 102 3.84 -2.45 5.57
C VAL A 102 4.15 -3.23 4.31
N THR A 103 3.09 -3.72 3.63
CA THR A 103 3.18 -4.57 2.43
C THR A 103 3.55 -3.76 1.18
N CYS A 104 3.84 -4.47 0.08
CA CYS A 104 4.02 -3.85 -1.24
C CYS A 104 2.82 -2.97 -1.63
N GLU A 105 1.63 -3.42 -1.30
CA GLU A 105 0.37 -2.80 -1.69
C GLU A 105 0.02 -1.54 -0.89
N VAL A 106 0.69 -1.29 0.24
CA VAL A 106 0.57 0.00 0.96
C VAL A 106 1.08 1.14 0.08
N CYS A 107 2.15 0.90 -0.68
CA CYS A 107 2.73 1.87 -1.59
C CYS A 107 2.15 1.77 -3.00
N HIS A 108 1.86 0.55 -3.48
CA HIS A 108 1.51 0.28 -4.87
C HIS A 108 0.01 0.06 -5.12
N GLY A 109 -0.84 0.13 -4.08
CA GLY A 109 -2.28 -0.07 -4.20
C GLY A 109 -2.70 -1.54 -4.33
N PRO A 110 -4.02 -1.81 -4.35
CA PRO A 110 -4.60 -3.16 -4.33
C PRO A 110 -4.31 -3.95 -5.60
N GLY A 111 -3.63 -5.09 -5.47
CA GLY A 111 -3.03 -5.85 -6.56
C GLY A 111 -3.91 -6.83 -7.28
N SER A 112 -5.19 -7.01 -6.91
CA SER A 112 -6.06 -8.06 -7.46
C SER A 112 -6.07 -8.11 -8.98
N GLU A 113 -6.07 -6.96 -9.64
CA GLU A 113 -6.14 -6.85 -11.08
C GLU A 113 -4.78 -6.59 -11.72
N TYR A 114 -4.05 -5.56 -11.28
CA TYR A 114 -2.82 -5.17 -11.95
C TYR A 114 -1.69 -6.21 -11.83
N LYS A 115 -1.75 -7.18 -10.88
CA LYS A 115 -0.78 -8.29 -10.82
C LYS A 115 -0.85 -9.23 -12.03
N LYS A 116 -1.92 -9.20 -12.83
CA LYS A 116 -2.03 -9.99 -14.05
C LYS A 116 -0.99 -9.53 -15.05
N LEU A 117 -0.22 -10.48 -15.62
CA LEU A 117 0.90 -10.15 -16.54
C LEU A 117 0.45 -9.33 -17.75
N SER A 118 -0.74 -9.60 -18.28
CA SER A 118 -1.33 -8.85 -19.40
C SER A 118 -1.59 -7.37 -19.06
N ILE A 119 -1.88 -7.07 -17.78
CA ILE A 119 -2.13 -5.72 -17.30
C ILE A 119 -0.81 -5.06 -16.88
N MET A 120 0.05 -5.77 -16.12
CA MET A 120 1.29 -5.23 -15.57
C MET A 120 2.30 -4.78 -16.63
N LYS A 121 2.25 -5.34 -17.84
CA LYS A 121 3.11 -4.94 -18.98
C LYS A 121 2.82 -3.54 -19.51
N ASP A 122 1.61 -3.05 -19.30
CA ASP A 122 1.17 -1.71 -19.70
C ASP A 122 0.95 -0.85 -18.45
N LYS A 123 1.80 0.17 -18.27
CA LYS A 123 1.74 1.06 -17.09
C LYS A 123 0.42 1.83 -16.99
N ALA A 124 -0.13 2.28 -18.14
CA ALA A 124 -1.38 3.02 -18.15
C ALA A 124 -2.55 2.12 -17.75
N LEU A 125 -2.58 0.91 -18.31
CA LEU A 125 -3.58 -0.10 -17.97
C LEU A 125 -3.45 -0.55 -16.51
N ALA A 126 -2.24 -0.74 -16.02
CA ALA A 126 -2.01 -1.10 -14.61
C ALA A 126 -2.50 -0.01 -13.64
N LYS A 127 -2.28 1.28 -13.96
CA LYS A 127 -2.83 2.41 -13.17
C LYS A 127 -4.37 2.40 -13.17
N GLN A 128 -5.00 2.15 -14.30
CA GLN A 128 -6.47 2.02 -14.37
C GLN A 128 -7.01 0.84 -13.56
N ASN A 129 -6.16 -0.15 -13.28
CA ASN A 129 -6.48 -1.35 -12.51
C ASN A 129 -5.92 -1.35 -11.09
N GLY A 130 -5.70 -0.18 -10.50
CA GLY A 130 -5.39 -0.02 -9.08
C GLY A 130 -3.91 0.18 -8.76
N LEU A 131 -2.98 0.13 -9.73
CA LEU A 131 -1.58 0.38 -9.48
C LEU A 131 -1.33 1.86 -9.19
N ILE A 132 -0.70 2.14 -8.05
CA ILE A 132 -0.18 3.45 -7.69
C ILE A 132 1.28 3.55 -8.14
N LEU A 133 1.59 4.56 -8.93
CA LEU A 133 2.94 4.94 -9.32
C LEU A 133 3.17 6.40 -8.91
N TYR A 134 4.29 6.65 -8.25
CA TYR A 134 4.69 8.01 -7.91
C TYR A 134 5.43 8.61 -9.09
N GLU A 135 4.87 9.69 -9.65
CA GLU A 135 5.40 10.34 -10.86
C GLU A 135 6.53 11.33 -10.54
N SER A 136 6.74 11.64 -9.26
CA SER A 136 7.83 12.50 -8.79
C SER A 136 8.35 12.07 -7.42
N PRO A 137 9.60 12.45 -7.08
CA PRO A 137 10.13 12.25 -5.72
C PRO A 137 9.26 12.90 -4.64
N ASP A 138 8.66 14.05 -4.92
CA ASP A 138 7.79 14.75 -3.98
C ASP A 138 6.49 13.97 -3.72
N ALA A 139 5.91 13.36 -4.75
CA ALA A 139 4.73 12.50 -4.58
C ALA A 139 5.05 11.27 -3.71
N ALA A 140 6.21 10.64 -3.92
CA ALA A 140 6.68 9.54 -3.08
C ALA A 140 6.94 10.02 -1.64
N LYS A 141 7.63 11.15 -1.46
CA LYS A 141 7.90 11.74 -0.14
C LYS A 141 6.60 12.04 0.62
N LYS A 142 5.61 12.63 -0.05
CA LYS A 142 4.31 12.91 0.56
C LYS A 142 3.64 11.63 1.07
N HIS A 143 3.73 10.55 0.32
CA HIS A 143 3.22 9.25 0.79
C HIS A 143 4.00 8.74 2.01
N CYS A 144 5.33 8.81 2.01
CA CYS A 144 6.14 8.40 3.18
C CYS A 144 5.74 9.19 4.44
N LEU A 145 5.49 10.49 4.32
CA LEU A 145 5.12 11.36 5.43
C LEU A 145 3.76 11.03 6.04
N THR A 146 2.91 10.25 5.41
CA THR A 146 1.65 9.79 6.05
C THR A 146 1.90 8.96 7.32
N CYS A 147 3.08 8.32 7.42
CA CYS A 147 3.50 7.57 8.60
C CYS A 147 4.74 8.17 9.28
N HIS A 148 5.63 8.80 8.51
CA HIS A 148 6.95 9.24 8.99
C HIS A 148 6.98 10.70 9.43
N GLU A 149 5.90 11.44 9.34
CA GLU A 149 5.85 12.82 9.84
C GLU A 149 5.88 12.84 11.36
N ASN A 150 7.00 13.29 11.94
CA ASN A 150 7.24 13.35 13.39
C ASN A 150 6.96 12.02 14.14
N ALA A 151 7.10 10.88 13.46
CA ALA A 151 6.86 9.57 14.04
C ALA A 151 7.73 9.37 15.29
N HIS A 152 7.10 9.21 16.44
CA HIS A 152 7.77 9.05 17.74
C HIS A 152 8.74 10.22 18.10
N GLY A 153 8.45 11.43 17.60
CA GLY A 153 9.31 12.60 17.83
C GLY A 153 10.62 12.59 17.06
N MET A 154 10.76 11.71 16.05
CA MET A 154 11.97 11.60 15.24
C MET A 154 11.84 12.40 13.94
N SER A 155 12.93 13.05 13.53
CA SER A 155 13.04 13.64 12.21
C SER A 155 13.15 12.54 11.14
N PHE A 156 12.55 12.76 9.97
CA PHE A 156 12.60 11.84 8.85
C PHE A 156 13.46 12.39 7.71
N ASP A 157 14.61 11.76 7.48
CA ASP A 157 15.44 12.02 6.30
C ASP A 157 14.93 11.15 5.13
N TYR A 158 14.14 11.77 4.25
CA TYR A 158 13.57 11.10 3.09
C TYR A 158 14.66 10.54 2.15
N ALA A 159 15.74 11.28 1.88
CA ALA A 159 16.75 10.84 0.93
C ALA A 159 17.46 9.57 1.42
N ALA A 160 17.93 9.59 2.68
CA ALA A 160 18.56 8.44 3.29
C ALA A 160 17.60 7.24 3.45
N ALA A 161 16.31 7.48 3.71
CA ALA A 161 15.31 6.44 3.81
C ALA A 161 14.98 5.84 2.43
N TRP A 162 14.83 6.69 1.41
CA TRP A 162 14.56 6.27 0.04
C TRP A 162 15.66 5.36 -0.50
N ASP A 163 16.91 5.67 -0.26
CA ASP A 163 18.06 4.86 -0.72
C ASP A 163 18.03 3.43 -0.16
N LYS A 164 17.43 3.22 1.01
CA LYS A 164 17.31 1.90 1.65
C LYS A 164 16.17 1.04 1.12
N ILE A 165 15.13 1.66 0.55
CA ILE A 165 13.92 0.93 0.13
C ILE A 165 13.64 0.99 -1.37
N LYS A 166 14.31 1.89 -2.11
CA LYS A 166 14.12 1.97 -3.56
C LYS A 166 14.49 0.65 -4.23
N HIS A 167 13.67 0.23 -5.17
CA HIS A 167 13.85 -1.01 -5.91
C HIS A 167 13.43 -0.82 -7.37
N ASN A 168 14.35 -0.34 -8.16
CA ASN A 168 14.11 -0.07 -9.57
C ASN A 168 14.20 -1.36 -10.40
N LYS A 169 13.42 -1.42 -11.50
CA LYS A 169 13.68 -2.41 -12.52
C LYS A 169 15.05 -2.11 -13.16
N PRO A 170 15.93 -3.11 -13.35
CA PRO A 170 17.17 -2.92 -14.08
C PRO A 170 16.89 -2.34 -15.48
N ALA A 171 17.80 -1.50 -15.97
CA ALA A 171 17.75 -1.10 -17.37
C ALA A 171 17.78 -2.36 -18.26
N ALA A 172 16.97 -2.38 -19.33
CA ALA A 172 17.04 -3.44 -20.30
C ALA A 172 18.46 -3.49 -20.85
N GLN A 173 19.13 -4.65 -20.72
CA GLN A 173 20.40 -4.92 -21.37
C GLN A 173 20.19 -5.13 -22.85
#